data_869cc65749d62add9465baaee47643a8
#
_entry.id   869cc65749d62add9465baaee47643a8
#
_cell.length_a   1.000
_cell.length_b   1.000
_cell.length_c   1.000
_cell.angle_alpha   90.00
_cell.angle_beta   90.00
_cell.angle_gamma   90.00
#
_symmetry.space_group_name_H-M   'P 1'
#
loop_
_entity.id
_entity.type
_entity.pdbx_description
1 polymer ?
#
loop_
_entity_poly.entity_id
_entity_poly.type
_entity_poly.pdbx_seq_one_letter_code
_entity_poly.pdbx_strand_id
1 'polypeptide(L)'
;MKAFLLSLGLLMAAGTLAGQSRMRDYGIEYGIFRTGPLNAITDVKGVRVGHTTLIEGDSVRTGVTAVIPHPGNIFRHKLPAAVCIGNGYGKMAGYTQIRELGNIETPIVLTNTLGVAAGLDALIDYTLSNPENGDVKSVNGVVGETNDGTLNDIRGRHVTKEHVLAALRNAKEGPVAEGNVGAGTGTICFGFKGGIGTSSRVLPARYGGYTVGVLTQTNYGGVLEIAGIPVGRYLENYPYRDAVLQDT
;
A
#
# COMPACT_ATOMS: atom_id res chain seq x y z
N MET A 1 8.67 -66.12 6.05
CA MET A 1 8.99 -64.98 5.18
C MET A 1 8.09 -63.80 5.61
N LYS A 2 8.62 -62.85 6.36
CA LYS A 2 7.90 -61.67 6.84
C LYS A 2 8.29 -60.51 5.95
N ALA A 3 7.35 -59.98 5.21
CA ALA A 3 7.52 -58.78 4.36
C ALA A 3 7.52 -57.54 5.27
N PHE A 4 8.60 -56.78 5.25
CA PHE A 4 8.72 -55.49 5.90
C PHE A 4 8.24 -54.42 4.91
N LEU A 5 7.08 -53.80 5.17
CA LEU A 5 6.60 -52.65 4.47
C LEU A 5 7.27 -51.40 5.05
N LEU A 6 8.19 -50.79 4.29
CA LEU A 6 8.78 -49.49 4.58
C LEU A 6 7.79 -48.41 4.15
N SER A 7 7.10 -47.79 5.08
CA SER A 7 6.31 -46.59 4.83
C SER A 7 7.25 -45.39 4.82
N LEU A 8 7.50 -44.86 3.61
CA LEU A 8 8.24 -43.65 3.41
C LEU A 8 7.31 -42.45 3.71
N GLY A 9 7.41 -41.89 4.91
CA GLY A 9 6.70 -40.71 5.31
C GLY A 9 7.27 -39.48 4.56
N LEU A 10 6.50 -38.93 3.64
CA LEU A 10 6.80 -37.68 2.99
C LEU A 10 6.61 -36.54 4.01
N LEU A 11 7.70 -36.10 4.66
CA LEU A 11 7.70 -34.85 5.42
C LEU A 11 7.55 -33.71 4.42
N MET A 12 6.35 -33.19 4.25
CA MET A 12 6.17 -31.86 3.65
C MET A 12 6.78 -30.85 4.65
N ALA A 13 7.97 -30.39 4.34
CA ALA A 13 8.51 -29.19 4.95
C ALA A 13 7.57 -28.02 4.53
N ALA A 14 6.65 -27.67 5.42
CA ALA A 14 5.96 -26.39 5.34
C ALA A 14 7.05 -25.33 5.49
N GLY A 15 7.60 -24.86 4.36
CA GLY A 15 8.42 -23.67 4.32
C GLY A 15 7.58 -22.55 4.90
N THR A 16 7.85 -22.17 6.13
CA THR A 16 7.37 -20.89 6.64
C THR A 16 7.91 -19.86 5.67
N LEU A 17 7.03 -19.26 4.84
CA LEU A 17 7.31 -18.00 4.22
C LEU A 17 7.75 -17.09 5.37
N ALA A 18 9.05 -16.80 5.45
CA ALA A 18 9.58 -15.83 6.37
C ALA A 18 8.88 -14.52 5.99
N GLY A 19 7.82 -14.18 6.71
CA GLY A 19 7.14 -12.90 6.57
C GLY A 19 8.21 -11.83 6.75
N GLN A 20 8.09 -10.74 6.00
CA GLN A 20 9.01 -9.62 6.18
C GLN A 20 8.99 -9.21 7.64
N SER A 21 10.16 -9.21 8.28
CA SER A 21 10.30 -8.78 9.67
C SER A 21 10.02 -7.27 9.75
N ARG A 22 9.22 -6.87 10.71
CA ARG A 22 8.93 -5.47 11.00
C ARG A 22 9.98 -4.94 11.99
N MET A 23 10.17 -3.63 12.03
CA MET A 23 11.14 -3.03 12.97
C MET A 23 10.86 -3.38 14.42
N ARG A 24 9.59 -3.56 14.79
CA ARG A 24 9.20 -4.02 16.14
C ARG A 24 9.67 -5.44 16.47
N ASP A 25 9.81 -6.30 15.48
CA ASP A 25 10.34 -7.66 15.68
C ASP A 25 11.81 -7.65 16.10
N TYR A 26 12.49 -6.52 15.83
CA TYR A 26 13.86 -6.23 16.28
C TYR A 26 13.91 -5.35 17.54
N GLY A 27 12.79 -5.14 18.23
CA GLY A 27 12.72 -4.30 19.42
C GLY A 27 12.79 -2.79 19.15
N ILE A 28 12.67 -2.36 17.89
CA ILE A 28 12.68 -0.93 17.54
C ILE A 28 11.24 -0.40 17.59
N GLU A 29 10.95 0.39 18.61
CA GLU A 29 9.62 0.98 18.82
C GLU A 29 9.65 2.49 18.60
N TYR A 30 8.59 2.99 17.91
CA TYR A 30 8.41 4.42 17.67
C TYR A 30 7.19 4.96 18.39
N GLY A 31 7.39 6.17 18.93
CA GLY A 31 6.34 6.94 19.60
C GLY A 31 5.97 6.36 20.96
N ILE A 32 4.96 6.97 21.58
CA ILE A 32 4.56 6.70 22.96
C ILE A 32 3.21 5.95 23.05
N PHE A 33 2.46 5.87 21.97
CA PHE A 33 1.17 5.21 21.96
C PHE A 33 1.32 3.73 21.60
N ARG A 34 0.53 2.87 22.27
CA ARG A 34 0.44 1.46 21.92
C ARG A 34 -0.12 1.27 20.52
N THR A 35 0.27 0.19 19.86
CA THR A 35 -0.34 -0.23 18.61
C THR A 35 -1.72 -0.86 18.85
N GLY A 36 -2.55 -0.93 17.82
CA GLY A 36 -3.65 -1.88 17.76
C GLY A 36 -3.15 -3.34 17.64
N PRO A 37 -4.06 -4.31 17.70
CA PRO A 37 -3.72 -5.74 17.71
C PRO A 37 -2.88 -6.20 16.51
N LEU A 38 -3.11 -5.65 15.33
CA LEU A 38 -2.42 -6.00 14.10
C LEU A 38 -1.27 -5.04 13.77
N ASN A 39 -1.20 -3.91 14.47
CA ASN A 39 -0.35 -2.77 14.10
C ASN A 39 -0.50 -2.45 12.61
N ALA A 40 -1.72 -2.32 12.12
CA ALA A 40 -2.07 -2.11 10.72
C ALA A 40 -3.21 -1.10 10.57
N ILE A 41 -3.38 -0.53 9.37
CA ILE A 41 -4.50 0.37 9.08
C ILE A 41 -5.86 -0.29 9.34
N THR A 42 -5.94 -1.60 9.21
CA THR A 42 -7.12 -2.42 9.46
C THR A 42 -7.49 -2.59 10.93
N ASP A 43 -6.68 -2.07 11.87
CA ASP A 43 -7.11 -1.89 13.26
C ASP A 43 -8.19 -0.80 13.41
N VAL A 44 -8.33 0.06 12.41
CA VAL A 44 -9.48 0.97 12.28
C VAL A 44 -10.67 0.16 11.79
N LYS A 45 -11.69 0.06 12.64
CA LYS A 45 -12.87 -0.78 12.39
C LYS A 45 -13.53 -0.49 11.03
N GLY A 46 -13.75 -1.53 10.24
CA GLY A 46 -14.40 -1.47 8.93
C GLY A 46 -13.47 -1.12 7.77
N VAL A 47 -12.21 -0.77 8.05
CA VAL A 47 -11.20 -0.56 7.00
C VAL A 47 -10.76 -1.91 6.44
N ARG A 48 -10.77 -2.01 5.11
CA ARG A 48 -10.32 -3.19 4.37
C ARG A 48 -9.21 -2.82 3.39
N VAL A 49 -8.23 -3.71 3.21
CA VAL A 49 -7.14 -3.54 2.26
C VAL A 49 -7.06 -4.75 1.35
N GLY A 50 -6.88 -4.51 0.06
CA GLY A 50 -6.67 -5.55 -0.93
C GLY A 50 -5.54 -5.20 -1.89
N HIS A 51 -4.89 -6.22 -2.42
CA HIS A 51 -3.77 -6.09 -3.33
C HIS A 51 -3.97 -6.95 -4.58
N THR A 52 -3.45 -6.46 -5.71
CA THR A 52 -3.15 -7.24 -6.90
C THR A 52 -1.71 -7.00 -7.26
N THR A 53 -0.89 -8.05 -7.20
CA THR A 53 0.54 -7.99 -7.49
C THR A 53 0.82 -8.58 -8.86
N LEU A 54 1.59 -7.85 -9.68
CA LEU A 54 1.99 -8.25 -11.02
C LEU A 54 3.51 -8.45 -11.05
N ILE A 55 3.91 -9.71 -11.19
CA ILE A 55 5.30 -10.13 -11.34
C ILE A 55 5.34 -11.08 -12.52
N GLU A 56 5.81 -10.59 -13.68
CA GLU A 56 5.83 -11.34 -14.93
C GLU A 56 7.20 -11.20 -15.60
N GLY A 57 7.78 -12.31 -16.01
CA GLY A 57 9.13 -12.34 -16.58
C GLY A 57 10.15 -11.55 -15.74
N ASP A 58 11.09 -10.89 -16.41
CA ASP A 58 12.16 -10.15 -15.75
C ASP A 58 11.87 -8.65 -15.60
N SER A 59 10.83 -8.12 -16.28
CA SER A 59 10.61 -6.69 -16.42
C SER A 59 9.34 -6.17 -15.75
N VAL A 60 8.33 -7.00 -15.47
CA VAL A 60 7.06 -6.53 -14.86
C VAL A 60 7.10 -6.69 -13.35
N ARG A 61 7.13 -5.57 -12.65
CA ARG A 61 7.14 -5.49 -11.17
C ARG A 61 6.25 -4.33 -10.73
N THR A 62 4.94 -4.55 -10.69
CA THR A 62 3.96 -3.50 -10.40
C THR A 62 2.73 -4.06 -9.69
N GLY A 63 1.70 -3.26 -9.52
CA GLY A 63 0.45 -3.73 -8.96
C GLY A 63 -0.46 -2.62 -8.47
N VAL A 64 -1.46 -3.04 -7.72
CA VAL A 64 -2.52 -2.18 -7.17
C VAL A 64 -2.74 -2.51 -5.70
N THR A 65 -2.91 -1.47 -4.90
CA THR A 65 -3.39 -1.57 -3.52
C THR A 65 -4.68 -0.77 -3.39
N ALA A 66 -5.74 -1.38 -2.91
CA ALA A 66 -7.02 -0.73 -2.65
C ALA A 66 -7.28 -0.63 -1.16
N VAL A 67 -7.74 0.54 -0.71
CA VAL A 67 -8.21 0.77 0.66
C VAL A 67 -9.69 1.12 0.61
N ILE A 68 -10.52 0.30 1.27
CA ILE A 68 -11.95 0.54 1.43
C ILE A 68 -12.17 1.02 2.85
N PRO A 69 -12.50 2.31 3.06
CA PRO A 69 -12.49 2.91 4.38
C PRO A 69 -13.67 2.53 5.28
N HIS A 70 -14.78 2.03 4.71
CA HIS A 70 -15.89 1.45 5.45
C HIS A 70 -16.69 0.46 4.57
N PRO A 71 -17.49 -0.45 5.17
CA PRO A 71 -18.13 -1.54 4.42
C PRO A 71 -19.38 -1.14 3.61
N GLY A 72 -19.93 0.06 3.81
CA GLY A 72 -21.16 0.51 3.14
C GLY A 72 -20.91 1.12 1.76
N ASN A 73 -21.96 1.69 1.19
CA ASN A 73 -21.92 2.46 -0.04
C ASN A 73 -21.25 3.83 0.20
N ILE A 74 -19.97 3.94 -0.13
CA ILE A 74 -19.16 5.14 0.12
C ILE A 74 -19.72 6.35 -0.65
N PHE A 75 -20.27 6.13 -1.83
CA PHE A 75 -20.84 7.20 -2.63
C PHE A 75 -22.03 7.86 -1.93
N ARG A 76 -22.91 7.07 -1.29
CA ARG A 76 -24.05 7.57 -0.54
C ARG A 76 -23.69 8.08 0.86
N HIS A 77 -22.67 7.47 1.45
CA HIS A 77 -22.17 7.78 2.80
C HIS A 77 -20.72 8.25 2.73
N LYS A 78 -20.55 9.47 2.18
CA LYS A 78 -19.22 10.07 1.99
C LYS A 78 -18.47 10.20 3.32
N LEU A 79 -17.16 10.03 3.25
CA LEU A 79 -16.31 10.18 4.43
C LEU A 79 -15.62 11.54 4.43
N PRO A 80 -15.49 12.20 5.57
CA PRO A 80 -14.62 13.35 5.72
C PRO A 80 -13.19 12.98 5.30
N ALA A 81 -12.57 13.84 4.49
CA ALA A 81 -11.23 13.62 3.98
C ALA A 81 -10.49 14.96 3.84
N ALA A 82 -9.17 14.89 3.95
CA ALA A 82 -8.27 15.97 3.63
C ALA A 82 -7.09 15.45 2.80
N VAL A 83 -6.47 16.33 2.03
CA VAL A 83 -5.33 15.99 1.17
C VAL A 83 -4.22 17.01 1.33
N CYS A 84 -2.98 16.51 1.37
CA CYS A 84 -1.77 17.32 1.34
C CYS A 84 -0.89 16.84 0.18
N ILE A 85 -0.51 17.76 -0.70
CA ILE A 85 0.38 17.47 -1.84
C ILE A 85 1.78 17.93 -1.49
N GLY A 86 2.71 16.97 -1.38
CA GLY A 86 4.10 17.23 -1.03
C GLY A 86 4.95 17.71 -2.21
N ASN A 87 4.56 17.37 -3.45
CA ASN A 87 5.23 17.82 -4.67
C ASN A 87 4.27 17.80 -5.87
N GLY A 88 4.66 18.47 -6.95
CA GLY A 88 3.84 18.61 -8.17
C GLY A 88 3.99 17.52 -9.22
N TYR A 89 4.87 16.53 -9.01
CA TYR A 89 5.04 15.43 -9.96
C TYR A 89 3.96 14.33 -9.82
N GLY A 90 3.42 14.15 -8.61
CA GLY A 90 2.40 13.16 -8.32
C GLY A 90 1.07 13.45 -9.03
N LYS A 91 0.39 12.40 -9.48
CA LYS A 91 -0.93 12.45 -10.11
C LYS A 91 -1.97 11.98 -9.12
N MET A 92 -2.36 12.85 -8.20
CA MET A 92 -3.43 12.56 -7.25
C MET A 92 -4.79 12.87 -7.88
N ALA A 93 -5.50 11.84 -8.33
CA ALA A 93 -6.88 11.98 -8.78
C ALA A 93 -7.84 12.11 -7.58
N GLY A 94 -8.96 12.82 -7.78
CA GLY A 94 -9.91 13.12 -6.70
C GLY A 94 -9.51 14.33 -5.83
N TYR A 95 -8.35 14.94 -6.09
CA TYR A 95 -7.81 16.05 -5.32
C TYR A 95 -8.78 17.23 -5.17
N THR A 96 -9.44 17.63 -6.26
CA THR A 96 -10.32 18.80 -6.25
C THR A 96 -11.50 18.62 -5.31
N GLN A 97 -12.17 17.47 -5.34
CA GLN A 97 -13.28 17.19 -4.41
C GLN A 97 -12.81 17.16 -2.96
N ILE A 98 -11.71 16.48 -2.67
CA ILE A 98 -11.18 16.39 -1.32
C ILE A 98 -10.85 17.78 -0.79
N ARG A 99 -10.17 18.61 -1.60
CA ARG A 99 -9.74 19.94 -1.20
C ARG A 99 -10.91 20.90 -1.00
N GLU A 100 -11.88 20.90 -1.92
CA GLU A 100 -12.94 21.91 -1.94
C GLU A 100 -14.18 21.47 -1.12
N LEU A 101 -14.47 20.15 -1.07
CA LEU A 101 -15.64 19.63 -0.37
C LEU A 101 -15.30 18.85 0.91
N GLY A 102 -14.03 18.54 1.16
CA GLY A 102 -13.59 17.88 2.38
C GLY A 102 -14.08 16.45 2.53
N ASN A 103 -14.36 15.74 1.44
CA ASN A 103 -14.87 14.37 1.49
C ASN A 103 -14.41 13.52 0.31
N ILE A 104 -14.55 12.18 0.47
CA ILE A 104 -14.37 11.17 -0.58
C ILE A 104 -15.65 10.36 -0.76
N GLU A 105 -15.87 9.87 -1.99
CA GLU A 105 -17.06 9.12 -2.40
C GLU A 105 -16.73 7.76 -3.04
N THR A 106 -15.46 7.40 -3.09
CA THR A 106 -14.98 6.11 -3.60
C THR A 106 -13.97 5.50 -2.63
N PRO A 107 -13.63 4.20 -2.77
CA PRO A 107 -12.40 3.65 -2.23
C PRO A 107 -11.19 4.44 -2.71
N ILE A 108 -10.05 4.26 -2.01
CA ILE A 108 -8.76 4.81 -2.40
C ILE A 108 -7.97 3.71 -3.12
N VAL A 109 -7.47 4.02 -4.31
CA VAL A 109 -6.61 3.14 -5.09
C VAL A 109 -5.20 3.72 -5.14
N LEU A 110 -4.20 2.89 -4.90
CA LEU A 110 -2.79 3.19 -5.08
C LEU A 110 -2.25 2.30 -6.21
N THR A 111 -1.45 2.88 -7.10
CA THR A 111 -0.86 2.16 -8.24
C THR A 111 0.41 2.85 -8.73
N ASN A 112 0.86 2.52 -9.94
CA ASN A 112 1.97 3.26 -10.57
C ASN A 112 1.49 4.49 -11.35
N THR A 113 2.43 5.36 -11.73
CA THR A 113 2.18 6.63 -12.42
C THR A 113 1.31 6.49 -13.68
N LEU A 114 1.56 5.49 -14.52
CA LEU A 114 0.81 5.30 -15.77
C LEU A 114 -0.46 4.45 -15.58
N GLY A 115 -0.68 3.90 -14.38
CA GLY A 115 -1.87 3.15 -14.01
C GLY A 115 -3.04 4.00 -13.50
N VAL A 116 -2.86 5.31 -13.28
CA VAL A 116 -3.89 6.20 -12.70
C VAL A 116 -5.18 6.18 -13.50
N ALA A 117 -5.11 6.20 -14.83
CA ALA A 117 -6.29 6.15 -15.69
C ALA A 117 -7.09 4.84 -15.51
N ALA A 118 -6.41 3.70 -15.42
CA ALA A 118 -7.04 2.40 -15.14
C ALA A 118 -7.68 2.37 -13.75
N GLY A 119 -7.04 3.01 -12.76
CA GLY A 119 -7.58 3.20 -11.42
C GLY A 119 -8.89 3.98 -11.41
N LEU A 120 -8.94 5.09 -12.14
CA LEU A 120 -10.13 5.93 -12.25
C LEU A 120 -11.29 5.18 -12.94
N ASP A 121 -11.01 4.55 -14.07
CA ASP A 121 -12.01 3.78 -14.83
C ASP A 121 -12.61 2.65 -13.97
N ALA A 122 -11.77 1.95 -13.22
CA ALA A 122 -12.23 0.91 -12.30
C ALA A 122 -13.09 1.45 -11.16
N LEU A 123 -12.74 2.60 -10.58
CA LEU A 123 -13.53 3.20 -9.50
C LEU A 123 -14.89 3.71 -9.98
N ILE A 124 -14.98 4.19 -11.22
CA ILE A 124 -16.25 4.52 -11.85
C ILE A 124 -17.12 3.29 -11.95
N ASP A 125 -16.63 2.20 -12.56
CA ASP A 125 -17.37 0.94 -12.68
C ASP A 125 -17.77 0.36 -11.32
N TYR A 126 -16.85 0.35 -10.36
CA TYR A 126 -17.11 -0.12 -8.99
C TYR A 126 -18.26 0.65 -8.34
N THR A 127 -18.29 1.98 -8.51
CA THR A 127 -19.32 2.83 -7.93
C THR A 127 -20.67 2.67 -8.64
N LEU A 128 -20.66 2.65 -9.98
CA LEU A 128 -21.88 2.55 -10.78
C LEU A 128 -22.49 1.14 -10.75
N SER A 129 -21.72 0.10 -10.48
CA SER A 129 -22.21 -1.27 -10.35
C SER A 129 -23.05 -1.51 -9.08
N ASN A 130 -23.00 -0.60 -8.11
CA ASN A 130 -23.84 -0.71 -6.92
C ASN A 130 -25.30 -0.36 -7.28
N PRO A 131 -26.26 -1.29 -7.04
CA PRO A 131 -27.67 -1.06 -7.38
C PRO A 131 -28.29 0.22 -6.78
N GLU A 132 -27.81 0.64 -5.60
CA GLU A 132 -28.23 1.89 -4.97
C GLU A 132 -27.82 3.15 -5.71
N ASN A 133 -26.90 3.03 -6.67
CA ASN A 133 -26.31 4.15 -7.43
C ASN A 133 -26.89 4.30 -8.84
N GLY A 134 -28.08 3.75 -9.11
CA GLY A 134 -28.69 3.76 -10.46
C GLY A 134 -28.99 5.16 -11.03
N ASP A 135 -29.03 6.19 -10.20
CA ASP A 135 -29.23 7.61 -10.57
C ASP A 135 -27.91 8.41 -10.68
N VAL A 136 -26.76 7.80 -10.34
CA VAL A 136 -25.45 8.46 -10.32
C VAL A 136 -24.99 8.75 -11.75
N LYS A 137 -24.54 10.00 -11.97
CA LYS A 137 -24.09 10.48 -13.29
C LYS A 137 -22.66 11.05 -13.27
N SER A 138 -22.02 11.10 -12.10
CA SER A 138 -20.65 11.60 -11.92
C SER A 138 -19.99 10.88 -10.76
N VAL A 139 -18.72 10.53 -10.90
CA VAL A 139 -17.92 9.85 -9.85
C VAL A 139 -16.53 10.47 -9.82
N ASN A 140 -16.10 10.91 -8.63
CA ASN A 140 -14.74 11.40 -8.40
C ASN A 140 -13.92 10.30 -7.72
N GLY A 141 -13.22 9.51 -8.53
CA GLY A 141 -12.33 8.46 -8.05
C GLY A 141 -11.08 9.00 -7.35
N VAL A 142 -10.67 8.36 -6.27
CA VAL A 142 -9.44 8.69 -5.54
C VAL A 142 -8.33 7.72 -5.91
N VAL A 143 -7.32 8.21 -6.67
CA VAL A 143 -6.18 7.39 -7.09
C VAL A 143 -4.88 8.13 -6.78
N GLY A 144 -4.03 7.51 -5.95
CA GLY A 144 -2.67 7.94 -5.70
C GLY A 144 -1.66 7.07 -6.47
N GLU A 145 -0.45 7.61 -6.70
CA GLU A 145 0.54 6.89 -7.49
C GLU A 145 1.97 7.09 -6.99
N THR A 146 2.83 6.17 -7.39
CA THR A 146 4.28 6.31 -7.32
C THR A 146 4.92 5.82 -8.62
N ASN A 147 6.07 6.37 -8.97
CA ASN A 147 6.81 5.93 -10.14
C ASN A 147 7.60 4.65 -9.83
N ASP A 148 7.27 3.55 -10.50
CA ASP A 148 7.94 2.26 -10.36
C ASP A 148 8.89 1.94 -11.54
N GLY A 149 9.10 2.89 -12.44
CA GLY A 149 9.83 2.69 -13.71
C GLY A 149 11.30 2.31 -13.60
N THR A 150 11.88 2.27 -12.40
CA THR A 150 13.25 1.73 -12.20
C THR A 150 13.28 0.20 -12.18
N LEU A 151 12.27 -0.42 -11.55
CA LEU A 151 12.19 -1.89 -11.41
C LEU A 151 11.11 -2.52 -12.29
N ASN A 152 10.26 -1.70 -12.90
CA ASN A 152 9.13 -2.11 -13.71
C ASN A 152 9.20 -1.52 -15.13
N ASP A 153 8.82 -2.30 -16.14
CA ASP A 153 8.47 -1.76 -17.45
C ASP A 153 7.19 -0.94 -17.36
N ILE A 154 7.31 0.28 -16.85
CA ILE A 154 6.17 1.18 -16.64
C ILE A 154 5.49 1.58 -17.96
N ARG A 155 6.26 1.60 -19.09
CA ARG A 155 5.74 1.99 -20.41
C ARG A 155 4.80 0.92 -20.99
N GLY A 156 4.97 -0.35 -20.61
CA GLY A 156 4.07 -1.44 -20.98
C GLY A 156 2.66 -1.30 -20.42
N ARG A 157 2.46 -0.43 -19.39
CA ARG A 157 1.14 -0.13 -18.79
C ARG A 157 0.39 -1.39 -18.38
N HIS A 158 1.09 -2.28 -17.68
CA HIS A 158 0.60 -3.62 -17.31
C HIS A 158 -0.57 -3.60 -16.32
N VAL A 159 -0.78 -2.49 -15.59
CA VAL A 159 -1.95 -2.33 -14.70
C VAL A 159 -3.19 -2.02 -15.55
N THR A 160 -4.18 -2.91 -15.49
CA THR A 160 -5.48 -2.76 -16.16
C THR A 160 -6.59 -2.49 -15.15
N LYS A 161 -7.79 -2.16 -15.66
CA LYS A 161 -8.99 -1.99 -14.85
C LYS A 161 -9.32 -3.26 -14.05
N GLU A 162 -9.18 -4.43 -14.65
CA GLU A 162 -9.44 -5.74 -14.02
C GLU A 162 -8.55 -5.98 -12.82
N HIS A 163 -7.28 -5.56 -12.86
CA HIS A 163 -6.36 -5.64 -11.73
C HIS A 163 -6.80 -4.76 -10.56
N VAL A 164 -7.33 -3.57 -10.85
CA VAL A 164 -7.87 -2.68 -9.83
C VAL A 164 -9.14 -3.26 -9.22
N LEU A 165 -10.07 -3.73 -10.05
CA LEU A 165 -11.29 -4.39 -9.58
C LEU A 165 -10.99 -5.65 -8.76
N ALA A 166 -9.93 -6.40 -9.12
CA ALA A 166 -9.47 -7.55 -8.35
C ALA A 166 -8.96 -7.12 -6.96
N ALA A 167 -8.16 -6.04 -6.87
CA ALA A 167 -7.70 -5.51 -5.59
C ALA A 167 -8.89 -5.07 -4.70
N LEU A 168 -9.91 -4.41 -5.28
CA LEU A 168 -11.12 -4.02 -4.57
C LEU A 168 -11.91 -5.23 -4.06
N ARG A 169 -12.07 -6.28 -4.88
CA ARG A 169 -12.76 -7.52 -4.48
C ARG A 169 -12.02 -8.31 -3.41
N ASN A 170 -10.69 -8.29 -3.45
CA ASN A 170 -9.83 -8.98 -2.49
C ASN A 170 -9.66 -8.21 -1.17
N ALA A 171 -10.19 -7.00 -1.06
CA ALA A 171 -10.04 -6.17 0.12
C ALA A 171 -10.76 -6.80 1.33
N LYS A 172 -10.01 -6.98 2.41
CA LYS A 172 -10.48 -7.62 3.64
C LYS A 172 -9.93 -6.93 4.89
N GLU A 173 -10.58 -7.11 6.00
CA GLU A 173 -10.08 -6.81 7.34
C GLU A 173 -8.98 -7.82 7.73
N GLY A 174 -8.28 -7.58 8.82
CA GLY A 174 -7.24 -8.47 9.32
C GLY A 174 -5.83 -8.04 8.89
N PRO A 175 -4.84 -8.92 8.94
CA PRO A 175 -3.45 -8.62 8.60
C PRO A 175 -3.31 -8.08 7.16
N VAL A 176 -2.54 -7.01 7.01
CA VAL A 176 -2.21 -6.42 5.71
C VAL A 176 -0.85 -6.93 5.26
N ALA A 177 -0.76 -7.43 4.03
CA ALA A 177 0.52 -7.77 3.44
C ALA A 177 1.34 -6.50 3.18
N GLU A 178 2.65 -6.55 3.48
CA GLU A 178 3.57 -5.41 3.38
C GLU A 178 4.71 -5.71 2.39
N GLY A 179 5.48 -4.66 2.06
CA GLY A 179 6.67 -4.76 1.23
C GLY A 179 6.39 -4.92 -0.25
N ASN A 180 6.89 -6.00 -0.84
CA ASN A 180 6.86 -6.26 -2.28
C ASN A 180 5.49 -6.80 -2.74
N VAL A 181 4.43 -6.05 -2.49
CA VAL A 181 3.04 -6.43 -2.77
C VAL A 181 2.25 -5.26 -3.33
N GLY A 182 1.29 -5.57 -4.21
CA GLY A 182 0.39 -4.57 -4.78
C GLY A 182 1.15 -3.40 -5.40
N ALA A 183 0.72 -2.18 -5.10
CA ALA A 183 1.32 -0.95 -5.59
C ALA A 183 2.77 -0.72 -5.13
N GLY A 184 3.25 -1.45 -4.10
CA GLY A 184 4.63 -1.38 -3.62
C GLY A 184 5.62 -2.30 -4.34
N THR A 185 5.17 -3.10 -5.32
CA THR A 185 5.97 -4.15 -5.95
C THR A 185 7.21 -3.61 -6.66
N GLY A 186 7.09 -2.53 -7.44
CA GLY A 186 8.20 -1.96 -8.25
C GLY A 186 8.85 -0.73 -7.65
N THR A 187 8.53 -0.33 -6.42
CA THR A 187 8.98 0.94 -5.84
C THR A 187 10.39 0.87 -5.23
N ILE A 188 11.10 2.00 -5.28
CA ILE A 188 12.37 2.25 -4.60
C ILE A 188 12.16 3.40 -3.61
N CYS A 189 12.76 3.28 -2.42
CA CYS A 189 12.70 4.33 -1.40
C CYS A 189 14.07 4.48 -0.72
N PHE A 190 14.59 5.71 -0.65
CA PHE A 190 15.92 6.04 -0.09
C PHE A 190 17.08 5.23 -0.68
N GLY A 191 17.00 4.85 -1.97
CA GLY A 191 18.01 3.99 -2.60
C GLY A 191 17.85 2.49 -2.31
N PHE A 192 16.88 2.10 -1.50
CA PHE A 192 16.57 0.70 -1.17
C PHE A 192 15.24 0.28 -1.80
N LYS A 193 14.92 -1.02 -1.75
CA LYS A 193 13.61 -1.52 -2.17
C LYS A 193 12.51 -0.87 -1.31
N GLY A 194 11.59 -0.16 -1.95
CA GLY A 194 10.38 0.36 -1.34
C GLY A 194 9.30 -0.71 -1.16
N GLY A 195 8.07 -0.29 -0.84
CA GLY A 195 6.97 -1.24 -0.68
C GLY A 195 5.74 -0.62 -0.03
N ILE A 196 4.78 -1.49 0.27
CA ILE A 196 3.66 -1.17 1.14
C ILE A 196 4.09 -1.32 2.59
N GLY A 197 3.72 -0.36 3.42
CA GLY A 197 3.89 -0.43 4.87
C GLY A 197 2.59 -0.06 5.57
N THR A 198 2.39 -0.58 6.78
CA THR A 198 1.21 -0.24 7.58
C THR A 198 1.53 -0.19 9.06
N SER A 199 0.75 0.60 9.80
CA SER A 199 0.88 0.72 11.25
C SER A 199 -0.40 1.29 11.87
N SER A 200 -0.56 1.14 13.17
CA SER A 200 -1.63 1.80 13.94
C SER A 200 -1.15 2.32 15.28
N ARG A 201 -1.91 3.27 15.83
CA ARG A 201 -1.75 3.77 17.20
C ARG A 201 -3.12 3.95 17.84
N VAL A 202 -3.21 3.56 19.11
CA VAL A 202 -4.44 3.70 19.90
C VAL A 202 -4.26 4.79 20.94
N LEU A 203 -5.11 5.80 20.90
CA LEU A 203 -5.12 6.88 21.88
C LEU A 203 -5.65 6.37 23.23
N PRO A 204 -5.17 6.92 24.35
CA PRO A 204 -5.75 6.61 25.67
C PRO A 204 -7.26 6.86 25.73
N ALA A 205 -7.98 6.05 26.50
CA ALA A 205 -9.43 6.14 26.62
C ALA A 205 -9.93 7.54 27.06
N ARG A 206 -9.18 8.22 27.91
CA ARG A 206 -9.49 9.61 28.32
C ARG A 206 -9.46 10.64 27.20
N TYR A 207 -8.86 10.28 26.04
CA TYR A 207 -8.82 11.09 24.81
C TYR A 207 -9.69 10.48 23.71
N GLY A 208 -10.68 9.67 24.06
CA GLY A 208 -11.64 9.06 23.15
C GLY A 208 -11.28 7.65 22.69
N GLY A 209 -10.11 7.11 23.01
CA GLY A 209 -9.72 5.74 22.63
C GLY A 209 -9.63 5.49 21.13
N TYR A 210 -9.52 6.54 20.32
CA TYR A 210 -9.49 6.44 18.87
C TYR A 210 -8.29 5.62 18.38
N THR A 211 -8.50 4.87 17.30
CA THR A 211 -7.43 4.20 16.57
C THR A 211 -7.08 5.01 15.32
N VAL A 212 -5.80 5.37 15.21
CA VAL A 212 -5.23 5.97 14.00
C VAL A 212 -4.51 4.89 13.23
N GLY A 213 -4.95 4.62 12.00
CA GLY A 213 -4.33 3.66 11.09
C GLY A 213 -3.62 4.38 9.95
N VAL A 214 -2.47 3.83 9.53
CA VAL A 214 -1.66 4.36 8.43
C VAL A 214 -1.35 3.23 7.45
N LEU A 215 -1.44 3.52 6.16
CA LEU A 215 -0.88 2.72 5.08
C LEU A 215 0.01 3.62 4.23
N THR A 216 1.17 3.13 3.87
CA THR A 216 2.14 3.84 3.02
C THR A 216 2.45 3.04 1.77
N GLN A 217 2.55 3.72 0.64
CA GLN A 217 3.23 3.26 -0.56
C GLN A 217 4.50 4.11 -0.68
N THR A 218 5.66 3.48 -0.46
CA THR A 218 6.92 4.24 -0.32
C THR A 218 7.64 4.38 -1.65
N ASN A 219 7.96 5.63 -2.02
CA ASN A 219 8.75 5.97 -3.20
C ASN A 219 9.37 7.36 -2.99
N TYR A 220 10.48 7.42 -2.24
CA TYR A 220 11.06 8.70 -1.84
C TYR A 220 12.58 8.69 -1.96
N GLY A 221 13.17 9.82 -2.28
CA GLY A 221 14.61 10.04 -2.27
C GLY A 221 15.11 10.51 -0.91
N GLY A 222 16.43 10.53 -0.72
CA GLY A 222 17.08 11.02 0.49
C GLY A 222 17.99 9.99 1.14
N VAL A 223 18.48 10.29 2.32
CA VAL A 223 19.31 9.40 3.15
C VAL A 223 18.41 8.62 4.09
N LEU A 224 18.49 7.29 4.08
CA LEU A 224 17.71 6.47 5.01
C LEU A 224 18.17 6.72 6.46
N GLU A 225 17.23 7.12 7.28
CA GLU A 225 17.41 7.20 8.74
C GLU A 225 16.43 6.27 9.44
N ILE A 226 16.92 5.57 10.45
CA ILE A 226 16.10 4.69 11.30
C ILE A 226 16.36 5.08 12.76
N ALA A 227 15.35 5.55 13.47
CA ALA A 227 15.45 6.01 14.85
C ALA A 227 16.55 7.07 15.07
N GLY A 228 16.73 7.99 14.12
CA GLY A 228 17.78 9.02 14.15
C GLY A 228 19.18 8.52 13.76
N ILE A 229 19.33 7.24 13.42
CA ILE A 229 20.59 6.67 12.95
C ILE A 229 20.63 6.80 11.42
N PRO A 230 21.65 7.43 10.83
CA PRO A 230 21.76 7.65 9.38
C PRO A 230 22.24 6.37 8.65
N VAL A 231 21.38 5.35 8.61
CA VAL A 231 21.66 4.02 8.05
C VAL A 231 22.17 4.09 6.62
N GLY A 232 21.55 4.96 5.80
CA GLY A 232 21.97 5.16 4.41
C GLY A 232 23.43 5.59 4.29
N ARG A 233 23.95 6.40 5.21
CA ARG A 233 25.36 6.80 5.26
C ARG A 233 26.26 5.62 5.66
N TYR A 234 25.88 4.86 6.68
CA TYR A 234 26.65 3.69 7.12
C TYR A 234 26.71 2.59 6.04
N LEU A 235 25.65 2.45 5.28
CA LEU A 235 25.61 1.49 4.16
C LEU A 235 26.11 2.08 2.83
N GLU A 236 26.61 3.31 2.84
CA GLU A 236 27.10 4.04 1.67
C GLU A 236 26.08 4.09 0.52
N ASN A 237 24.78 4.10 0.82
CA ASN A 237 23.69 4.16 -0.13
C ASN A 237 22.86 5.44 0.09
N TYR A 238 23.28 6.52 -0.59
CA TYR A 238 22.63 7.83 -0.55
C TYR A 238 22.86 8.62 -1.82
N PRO A 239 21.99 9.59 -2.15
CA PRO A 239 22.18 10.44 -3.33
C PRO A 239 23.49 11.23 -3.27
N TYR A 240 24.09 11.43 -4.44
CA TYR A 240 25.34 12.22 -4.61
C TYR A 240 26.59 11.65 -3.92
N ARG A 241 26.55 10.40 -3.45
CA ARG A 241 27.68 9.77 -2.76
C ARG A 241 29.01 9.91 -3.52
N ASP A 242 29.02 9.55 -4.79
CA ASP A 242 30.23 9.56 -5.60
C ASP A 242 30.79 10.97 -5.83
N ALA A 243 29.91 11.96 -5.99
CA ALA A 243 30.32 13.36 -6.10
C ALA A 243 30.92 13.86 -4.76
N VAL A 244 30.30 13.55 -3.63
CA VAL A 244 30.81 13.94 -2.30
C VAL A 244 32.16 13.32 -2.01
N LEU A 245 32.39 12.05 -2.42
CA LEU A 245 33.66 11.37 -2.20
C LEU A 245 34.79 11.85 -3.12
N GLN A 246 34.46 12.44 -4.27
CA GLN A 246 35.47 13.01 -5.21
C GLN A 246 35.92 14.41 -4.79
N ASP A 247 35.13 15.12 -4.00
CA ASP A 247 35.44 16.48 -3.51
C ASP A 247 36.24 16.46 -2.18
N THR A 248 36.50 15.29 -1.62
CA THR A 248 37.28 15.07 -0.38
C THR A 248 38.64 14.47 -0.69
#